data_528acb164981a5186dd5c28f3af055f5
#
_entry.id   528acb164981a5186dd5c28f3af055f5
#
_cell.length_a   1.000
_cell.length_b   1.000
_cell.length_c   1.000
_cell.angle_alpha   90.00
_cell.angle_beta   90.00
_cell.angle_gamma   90.00
#
_symmetry.space_group_name_H-M   'P 1'
#
loop_
_entity.id
_entity.type
_entity.pdbx_description
1 polymer ?
#
loop_
_entity_poly.entity_id
_entity_poly.type
_entity_poly.pdbx_seq_one_letter_code
_entity_poly.pdbx_strand_id
1 'polypeptide(L)'
;MALPMWAAAQFGSFGSFGSFRSPAYPNVQYDDRWAFTRLRYHPSSSWNHDYPRADRHLAYIIADLSKARVHTDGSNVLDLGDPEIFRHPLVYMSEPGFWDMTDAEALNLRQYLLKGGLILFDDFETMQWNNMAAQMQRVMPELQWVTIDVTHPVFHTFFDLKKIDYDHPMFPGMVPDYRALFEGNDPNGRMIALANHNNDLAEYWEWSDRGYFGIDPTNEAYRIGVNYVMYSLTH
;
A
#
# COMPACT_ATOMS: atom_id res chain seq x y z
N MET A 1 -4.71 -7.39 57.81
CA MET A 1 -5.67 -7.69 56.75
C MET A 1 -5.00 -7.28 55.43
N ALA A 2 -4.35 -8.24 54.76
CA ALA A 2 -3.54 -7.99 53.57
C ALA A 2 -4.41 -8.17 52.34
N LEU A 3 -4.44 -7.18 51.46
CA LEU A 3 -5.04 -7.29 50.12
C LEU A 3 -4.04 -7.95 49.18
N PRO A 4 -4.47 -8.89 48.32
CA PRO A 4 -3.57 -9.57 47.43
C PRO A 4 -3.20 -8.71 46.21
N MET A 5 -1.91 -8.63 45.93
CA MET A 5 -1.37 -8.24 44.63
C MET A 5 -1.79 -9.27 43.58
N TRP A 6 -2.54 -8.86 42.59
CA TRP A 6 -2.80 -9.66 41.41
C TRP A 6 -2.21 -9.04 40.16
N ALA A 7 -1.26 -9.79 39.66
CA ALA A 7 -0.97 -10.07 38.27
C ALA A 7 -0.60 -8.88 37.38
N ALA A 8 0.71 -8.63 37.30
CA ALA A 8 1.30 -8.20 36.05
C ALA A 8 0.97 -9.27 35.01
N ALA A 9 0.07 -8.98 34.10
CA ALA A 9 -0.13 -9.78 32.92
C ALA A 9 1.20 -9.85 32.16
N GLN A 10 1.77 -11.04 32.13
CA GLN A 10 2.81 -11.39 31.17
C GLN A 10 2.21 -11.21 29.79
N PHE A 11 2.50 -10.10 29.15
CA PHE A 11 2.54 -10.07 27.70
C PHE A 11 3.66 -11.02 27.33
N GLY A 12 3.27 -12.25 27.07
CA GLY A 12 4.15 -13.22 26.44
C GLY A 12 4.69 -12.57 25.18
N SER A 13 6.00 -12.45 25.11
CA SER A 13 6.74 -12.28 23.87
C SER A 13 6.10 -13.25 22.87
N PHE A 14 5.30 -12.74 21.96
CA PHE A 14 4.98 -13.46 20.74
C PHE A 14 6.33 -13.74 20.11
N GLY A 15 6.70 -15.01 20.14
CA GLY A 15 7.95 -15.46 19.60
C GLY A 15 8.03 -14.91 18.19
N SER A 16 9.12 -14.25 17.88
CA SER A 16 9.56 -13.95 16.54
C SER A 16 9.24 -15.17 15.68
N PHE A 17 8.14 -15.11 14.94
CA PHE A 17 7.93 -16.03 13.84
C PHE A 17 9.15 -15.80 12.96
N GLY A 18 10.04 -16.78 12.97
CA GLY A 18 11.27 -16.70 12.24
C GLY A 18 10.94 -16.22 10.85
N SER A 19 11.52 -15.09 10.48
CA SER A 19 11.38 -14.55 9.15
C SER A 19 11.86 -15.64 8.19
N PHE A 20 10.92 -16.40 7.64
CA PHE A 20 11.20 -17.15 6.43
C PHE A 20 11.49 -16.05 5.40
N ARG A 21 12.76 -15.71 5.26
CA ARG A 21 13.22 -14.86 4.17
C ARG A 21 12.86 -15.62 2.89
N SER A 22 11.68 -15.36 2.37
CA SER A 22 11.40 -15.73 0.99
C SER A 22 12.50 -15.10 0.16
N PRO A 23 13.08 -15.83 -0.81
CA PRO A 23 14.12 -15.27 -1.65
C PRO A 23 13.60 -13.99 -2.29
N ALA A 24 14.32 -12.89 -2.11
CA ALA A 24 14.00 -11.63 -2.77
C ALA A 24 13.99 -11.87 -4.28
N TYR A 25 12.93 -11.43 -4.96
CA TYR A 25 12.89 -11.47 -6.41
C TYR A 25 13.77 -10.35 -6.95
N PRO A 26 14.53 -10.61 -8.04
CA PRO A 26 15.24 -9.53 -8.70
C PRO A 26 14.26 -8.53 -9.31
N ASN A 27 14.65 -7.27 -9.36
CA ASN A 27 13.92 -6.27 -10.12
C ASN A 27 13.80 -6.73 -11.58
N VAL A 28 12.59 -6.60 -12.14
CA VAL A 28 12.35 -6.94 -13.54
C VAL A 28 12.73 -5.77 -14.44
N GLN A 29 13.26 -6.09 -15.62
CA GLN A 29 13.51 -5.04 -16.61
C GLN A 29 12.20 -4.49 -17.15
N TYR A 30 12.14 -3.19 -17.35
CA TYR A 30 10.99 -2.55 -18.00
C TYR A 30 10.87 -3.01 -19.45
N ASP A 31 9.69 -3.53 -19.82
CA ASP A 31 9.36 -4.06 -21.13
C ASP A 31 7.88 -3.82 -21.50
N ASP A 32 7.30 -2.74 -21.02
CA ASP A 32 5.90 -2.34 -21.16
C ASP A 32 4.87 -3.27 -20.47
N ARG A 33 5.33 -4.25 -19.69
CA ARG A 33 4.48 -5.00 -18.77
C ARG A 33 4.37 -4.25 -17.45
N TRP A 34 3.19 -4.30 -16.85
CA TRP A 34 3.04 -3.82 -15.48
C TRP A 34 3.81 -4.72 -14.51
N ALA A 35 4.55 -4.12 -13.61
CA ALA A 35 5.22 -4.81 -12.51
C ALA A 35 4.81 -4.15 -11.19
N PHE A 36 4.55 -4.96 -10.17
CA PHE A 36 4.38 -4.42 -8.83
C PHE A 36 5.67 -3.67 -8.46
N THR A 37 5.55 -2.40 -8.08
CA THR A 37 6.71 -1.54 -7.79
C THR A 37 6.58 -0.98 -6.40
N ARG A 38 7.40 -1.50 -5.49
CA ARG A 38 7.48 -1.13 -4.09
C ARG A 38 8.56 -0.08 -3.88
N LEU A 39 8.26 0.92 -3.07
CA LEU A 39 9.26 1.92 -2.67
C LEU A 39 9.98 1.48 -1.39
N ARG A 40 11.30 1.53 -1.46
CA ARG A 40 12.18 1.36 -0.32
C ARG A 40 12.57 2.73 0.23
N TYR A 41 12.46 2.88 1.55
CA TYR A 41 12.86 4.09 2.27
C TYR A 41 13.81 3.74 3.42
N HIS A 42 14.50 4.73 3.93
CA HIS A 42 15.48 4.62 5.01
C HIS A 42 15.12 5.58 6.16
N PRO A 43 15.59 5.33 7.40
CA PRO A 43 16.48 4.24 7.85
C PRO A 43 15.75 2.94 8.18
N SER A 44 14.41 2.94 8.22
CA SER A 44 13.62 1.75 8.54
C SER A 44 13.66 0.69 7.44
N SER A 45 13.50 -0.57 7.84
CA SER A 45 13.27 -1.69 6.92
C SER A 45 11.80 -2.08 6.83
N SER A 46 10.88 -1.33 7.44
CA SER A 46 9.45 -1.63 7.46
C SER A 46 8.81 -1.64 6.07
N TRP A 47 9.43 -0.97 5.09
CA TRP A 47 9.01 -1.03 3.69
C TRP A 47 8.90 -2.47 3.14
N ASN A 48 9.54 -3.47 3.78
CA ASN A 48 9.58 -4.85 3.28
C ASN A 48 8.56 -5.78 3.95
N HIS A 49 7.61 -5.24 4.72
CA HIS A 49 6.48 -6.03 5.18
C HIS A 49 5.72 -6.61 3.99
N ASP A 50 5.25 -7.85 4.13
CA ASP A 50 4.52 -8.63 3.11
C ASP A 50 5.33 -8.96 1.84
N TYR A 51 6.53 -8.38 1.70
CA TYR A 51 7.40 -8.60 0.55
C TYR A 51 8.13 -9.95 0.65
N PRO A 52 8.23 -10.71 -0.44
CA PRO A 52 7.73 -10.42 -1.79
C PRO A 52 6.39 -11.10 -2.11
N ARG A 53 5.72 -11.71 -1.13
CA ARG A 53 4.56 -12.57 -1.36
C ARG A 53 3.33 -11.77 -1.79
N ALA A 54 3.04 -10.67 -1.09
CA ALA A 54 1.92 -9.79 -1.44
C ALA A 54 2.05 -9.26 -2.87
N ASP A 55 3.24 -8.75 -3.23
CA ASP A 55 3.55 -8.22 -4.55
C ASP A 55 3.27 -9.25 -5.65
N ARG A 56 3.74 -10.47 -5.42
CA ARG A 56 3.60 -11.58 -6.35
C ARG A 56 2.15 -12.03 -6.47
N HIS A 57 1.46 -12.20 -5.35
CA HIS A 57 0.09 -12.70 -5.36
C HIS A 57 -0.85 -11.70 -6.04
N LEU A 58 -0.72 -10.39 -5.76
CA LEU A 58 -1.52 -9.40 -6.48
C LEU A 58 -1.21 -9.41 -7.98
N ALA A 59 0.05 -9.51 -8.37
CA ALA A 59 0.44 -9.58 -9.78
C ALA A 59 -0.18 -10.81 -10.49
N TYR A 60 -0.20 -11.98 -9.86
CA TYR A 60 -0.86 -13.18 -10.40
C TYR A 60 -2.37 -12.96 -10.58
N ILE A 61 -3.04 -12.38 -9.58
CA ILE A 61 -4.49 -12.11 -9.67
C ILE A 61 -4.80 -11.14 -10.81
N ILE A 62 -4.01 -10.08 -10.97
CA ILE A 62 -4.21 -9.13 -12.08
C ILE A 62 -4.00 -9.82 -13.44
N ALA A 63 -2.96 -10.65 -13.57
CA ALA A 63 -2.68 -11.39 -14.80
C ALA A 63 -3.80 -12.39 -15.16
N ASP A 64 -4.41 -13.02 -14.15
CA ASP A 64 -5.47 -14.01 -14.35
C ASP A 64 -6.83 -13.36 -14.69
N LEU A 65 -7.14 -12.23 -14.05
CA LEU A 65 -8.45 -11.58 -14.18
C LEU A 65 -8.55 -10.59 -15.33
N SER A 66 -7.44 -10.09 -15.83
CA SER A 66 -7.42 -9.00 -16.80
C SER A 66 -6.66 -9.37 -18.08
N LYS A 67 -6.71 -8.46 -19.07
CA LYS A 67 -5.87 -8.52 -20.26
C LYS A 67 -4.58 -7.71 -20.14
N ALA A 68 -4.31 -7.15 -18.96
CA ALA A 68 -3.08 -6.41 -18.73
C ALA A 68 -1.87 -7.35 -18.88
N ARG A 69 -0.82 -6.84 -19.50
CA ARG A 69 0.46 -7.55 -19.56
C ARG A 69 1.18 -7.31 -18.24
N VAL A 70 1.41 -8.38 -17.47
CA VAL A 70 1.89 -8.31 -16.08
C VAL A 70 3.14 -9.18 -15.92
N HIS A 71 4.11 -8.69 -15.15
CA HIS A 71 5.19 -9.51 -14.63
C HIS A 71 4.68 -10.32 -13.42
N THR A 72 4.72 -11.64 -13.54
CA THR A 72 4.39 -12.58 -12.45
C THR A 72 5.62 -13.28 -11.88
N ASP A 73 6.75 -13.12 -12.52
CA ASP A 73 8.04 -13.74 -12.20
C ASP A 73 8.95 -12.86 -11.34
N GLY A 74 8.56 -11.60 -11.10
CA GLY A 74 9.27 -10.67 -10.26
C GLY A 74 8.48 -9.40 -10.01
N SER A 75 8.99 -8.58 -9.10
CA SER A 75 8.49 -7.23 -8.77
C SER A 75 9.67 -6.26 -8.73
N ASN A 76 9.40 -4.98 -8.53
CA ASN A 76 10.45 -3.98 -8.35
C ASN A 76 10.50 -3.47 -6.92
N VAL A 77 11.71 -3.30 -6.41
CA VAL A 77 12.00 -2.53 -5.20
C VAL A 77 12.93 -1.39 -5.59
N LEU A 78 12.41 -0.17 -5.56
CA LEU A 78 13.10 1.04 -6.00
C LEU A 78 13.24 2.01 -4.84
N ASP A 79 14.34 2.75 -4.81
CA ASP A 79 14.51 3.88 -3.88
C ASP A 79 13.72 5.09 -4.40
N LEU A 80 13.29 5.96 -3.48
CA LEU A 80 12.56 7.19 -3.83
C LEU A 80 13.32 8.11 -4.82
N GLY A 81 14.65 8.05 -4.80
CA GLY A 81 15.51 8.81 -5.71
C GLY A 81 15.79 8.12 -7.04
N ASP A 82 15.33 6.89 -7.25
CA ASP A 82 15.61 6.13 -8.46
C ASP A 82 14.80 6.68 -9.66
N PRO A 83 15.43 7.08 -10.76
CA PRO A 83 14.70 7.56 -11.94
C PRO A 83 13.83 6.48 -12.60
N GLU A 84 14.05 5.20 -12.30
CA GLU A 84 13.23 4.10 -12.82
C GLU A 84 11.76 4.20 -12.38
N ILE A 85 11.45 4.87 -11.24
CA ILE A 85 10.06 5.06 -10.79
C ILE A 85 9.16 5.69 -11.86
N PHE A 86 9.73 6.55 -12.74
CA PHE A 86 8.98 7.24 -13.80
C PHE A 86 8.43 6.32 -14.90
N ARG A 87 8.81 5.05 -14.90
CA ARG A 87 8.32 4.04 -15.84
C ARG A 87 7.13 3.25 -15.30
N HIS A 88 6.78 3.46 -14.04
CA HIS A 88 5.74 2.71 -13.34
C HIS A 88 4.56 3.63 -13.01
N PRO A 89 3.33 3.32 -13.46
CA PRO A 89 2.18 4.19 -13.23
C PRO A 89 1.75 4.23 -11.77
N LEU A 90 2.02 3.15 -11.03
CA LEU A 90 1.73 3.01 -9.61
C LEU A 90 2.98 2.58 -8.86
N VAL A 91 3.29 3.27 -7.77
CA VAL A 91 4.27 2.82 -6.77
C VAL A 91 3.56 2.61 -5.44
N TYR A 92 4.02 1.61 -4.70
CA TYR A 92 3.44 1.17 -3.43
C TYR A 92 4.43 1.41 -2.28
N MET A 93 3.93 1.89 -1.15
CA MET A 93 4.69 2.06 0.08
C MET A 93 3.96 1.42 1.26
N SER A 94 4.57 0.37 1.85
CA SER A 94 4.16 -0.24 3.10
C SER A 94 4.71 0.55 4.29
N GLU A 95 3.99 0.56 5.40
CA GLU A 95 4.40 1.14 6.69
C GLU A 95 4.91 2.60 6.59
N PRO A 96 4.19 3.52 5.91
CA PRO A 96 4.67 4.90 5.73
C PRO A 96 4.76 5.69 7.04
N GLY A 97 4.26 5.13 8.14
CA GLY A 97 4.45 5.68 9.49
C GLY A 97 5.90 5.76 9.93
N PHE A 98 6.79 4.97 9.33
CA PHE A 98 8.23 4.91 9.60
C PHE A 98 9.08 5.52 8.48
N TRP A 99 8.44 6.11 7.49
CA TRP A 99 9.08 6.70 6.34
C TRP A 99 9.85 7.97 6.70
N ASP A 100 11.06 8.10 6.18
CA ASP A 100 11.80 9.36 6.08
C ASP A 100 12.41 9.49 4.67
N MET A 101 12.73 10.71 4.26
CA MET A 101 13.32 10.99 2.96
C MET A 101 14.17 12.26 2.99
N THR A 102 15.15 12.31 2.10
CA THR A 102 15.93 13.51 1.82
C THR A 102 15.12 14.49 0.96
N ASP A 103 15.56 15.77 0.90
CA ASP A 103 14.93 16.76 0.02
C ASP A 103 15.04 16.41 -1.47
N ALA A 104 16.11 15.72 -1.86
CA ALA A 104 16.28 15.24 -3.24
C ALA A 104 15.26 14.15 -3.58
N GLU A 105 14.98 13.22 -2.67
CA GLU A 105 13.94 12.19 -2.82
C GLU A 105 12.55 12.82 -2.84
N ALA A 106 12.29 13.82 -2.00
CA ALA A 106 11.02 14.55 -2.01
C ALA A 106 10.78 15.23 -3.36
N LEU A 107 11.84 15.86 -3.93
CA LEU A 107 11.75 16.49 -5.25
C LEU A 107 11.51 15.46 -6.36
N ASN A 108 12.19 14.31 -6.30
CA ASN A 108 12.02 13.23 -7.29
C ASN A 108 10.59 12.68 -7.24
N LEU A 109 10.08 12.37 -6.05
CA LEU A 109 8.71 11.90 -5.86
C LEU A 109 7.69 12.93 -6.34
N ARG A 110 7.88 14.22 -6.02
CA ARG A 110 7.04 15.30 -6.54
C ARG A 110 6.99 15.29 -8.07
N GLN A 111 8.13 15.19 -8.73
CA GLN A 111 8.19 15.15 -10.20
C GLN A 111 7.48 13.93 -10.76
N TYR A 112 7.62 12.76 -10.13
CA TYR A 112 6.93 11.54 -10.50
C TYR A 112 5.40 11.74 -10.44
N LEU A 113 4.88 12.25 -9.34
CA LEU A 113 3.44 12.47 -9.15
C LEU A 113 2.89 13.50 -10.15
N LEU A 114 3.62 14.59 -10.41
CA LEU A 114 3.20 15.63 -11.38
C LEU A 114 3.24 15.14 -12.84
N LYS A 115 4.03 14.11 -13.14
CA LYS A 115 4.13 13.52 -14.49
C LYS A 115 3.15 12.36 -14.74
N GLY A 116 2.21 12.10 -13.85
CA GLY A 116 1.17 11.11 -14.04
C GLY A 116 1.28 9.91 -13.13
N GLY A 117 2.28 9.84 -12.25
CA GLY A 117 2.43 8.75 -11.29
C GLY A 117 1.38 8.80 -10.18
N LEU A 118 1.07 7.63 -9.63
CA LEU A 118 0.22 7.44 -8.45
C LEU A 118 1.04 6.75 -7.36
N ILE A 119 0.96 7.23 -6.12
CA ILE A 119 1.50 6.53 -4.96
C ILE A 119 0.38 5.97 -4.10
N LEU A 120 0.50 4.69 -3.70
CA LEU A 120 -0.37 4.00 -2.77
C LEU A 120 0.36 3.78 -1.45
N PHE A 121 -0.23 4.26 -0.36
CA PHE A 121 0.21 4.01 1.01
C PHE A 121 -0.72 2.98 1.65
N ASP A 122 -0.15 1.94 2.25
CA ASP A 122 -0.87 0.83 2.86
C ASP A 122 -0.14 0.34 4.13
N ASP A 123 -0.78 -0.51 4.93
CA ASP A 123 -0.18 -1.11 6.11
C ASP A 123 0.28 -0.05 7.12
N PHE A 124 -0.64 0.80 7.57
CA PHE A 124 -0.35 1.78 8.62
C PHE A 124 -1.63 2.25 9.32
N GLU A 125 -1.49 2.55 10.62
CA GLU A 125 -2.65 2.84 11.44
C GLU A 125 -2.42 4.00 12.41
N THR A 126 -3.54 4.50 12.96
CA THR A 126 -3.60 5.47 14.07
C THR A 126 -2.64 6.66 13.91
N MET A 127 -1.66 6.81 14.83
CA MET A 127 -0.71 7.94 14.87
C MET A 127 0.33 7.90 13.72
N GLN A 128 0.49 6.78 13.05
CA GLN A 128 1.40 6.64 11.89
C GLN A 128 1.00 7.57 10.74
N TRP A 129 -0.29 7.91 10.64
CA TRP A 129 -0.80 8.96 9.77
C TRP A 129 0.01 10.26 9.86
N ASN A 130 0.38 10.69 11.05
CA ASN A 130 1.04 11.98 11.25
C ASN A 130 2.38 12.07 10.53
N ASN A 131 3.17 10.99 10.57
CA ASN A 131 4.45 10.96 9.85
C ASN A 131 4.23 10.94 8.33
N MET A 132 3.40 10.02 7.84
CA MET A 132 3.09 9.91 6.41
C MET A 132 2.60 11.24 5.83
N ALA A 133 1.63 11.88 6.50
CA ALA A 133 1.09 13.16 6.08
C ALA A 133 2.13 14.30 6.13
N ALA A 134 3.01 14.32 7.14
CA ALA A 134 4.09 15.29 7.23
C ALA A 134 5.12 15.13 6.11
N GLN A 135 5.48 13.91 5.75
CA GLN A 135 6.37 13.66 4.62
C GLN A 135 5.72 14.07 3.29
N MET A 136 4.45 13.72 3.08
CA MET A 136 3.73 14.14 1.87
C MET A 136 3.53 15.66 1.80
N GLN A 137 3.43 16.36 2.93
CA GLN A 137 3.41 17.82 2.96
C GLN A 137 4.72 18.44 2.44
N ARG A 138 5.86 17.74 2.57
CA ARG A 138 7.14 18.16 1.95
C ARG A 138 7.14 17.93 0.44
N VAL A 139 6.47 16.88 -0.03
CA VAL A 139 6.37 16.53 -1.45
C VAL A 139 5.38 17.45 -2.18
N MET A 140 4.18 17.62 -1.63
CA MET A 140 3.04 18.34 -2.24
C MET A 140 2.44 19.34 -1.23
N PRO A 141 3.17 20.42 -0.89
CA PRO A 141 2.76 21.35 0.16
C PRO A 141 1.45 22.12 -0.15
N GLU A 142 1.07 22.19 -1.41
CA GLU A 142 -0.13 22.86 -1.89
C GLU A 142 -1.40 22.01 -1.83
N LEU A 143 -1.27 20.68 -1.59
CA LEU A 143 -2.39 19.76 -1.64
C LEU A 143 -2.91 19.38 -0.26
N GLN A 144 -4.18 19.05 -0.19
CA GLN A 144 -4.87 18.65 1.02
C GLN A 144 -5.49 17.26 0.88
N TRP A 145 -5.33 16.43 1.89
CA TRP A 145 -5.95 15.12 1.95
C TRP A 145 -7.47 15.23 2.05
N VAL A 146 -8.15 14.50 1.20
CA VAL A 146 -9.62 14.40 1.16
C VAL A 146 -10.01 12.97 1.46
N THR A 147 -10.93 12.76 2.41
CA THR A 147 -11.55 11.45 2.63
C THR A 147 -12.40 11.07 1.44
N ILE A 148 -12.22 9.86 0.94
CA ILE A 148 -13.03 9.28 -0.14
C ILE A 148 -13.83 8.09 0.40
N ASP A 149 -15.00 7.89 -0.15
CA ASP A 149 -15.87 6.76 0.18
C ASP A 149 -16.08 5.83 -1.03
N VAL A 150 -16.89 4.81 -0.84
CA VAL A 150 -17.14 3.80 -1.88
C VAL A 150 -17.69 4.37 -3.19
N THR A 151 -18.22 5.59 -3.22
CA THR A 151 -18.75 6.20 -4.46
C THR A 151 -17.67 6.75 -5.38
N HIS A 152 -16.41 6.85 -4.88
CA HIS A 152 -15.31 7.35 -5.69
C HIS A 152 -14.96 6.38 -6.84
N PRO A 153 -14.70 6.88 -8.07
CA PRO A 153 -14.42 6.05 -9.26
C PRO A 153 -13.31 5.00 -9.08
N VAL A 154 -12.32 5.24 -8.22
CA VAL A 154 -11.25 4.27 -7.96
C VAL A 154 -11.78 2.92 -7.46
N PHE A 155 -12.92 2.90 -6.78
CA PHE A 155 -13.56 1.66 -6.29
C PHE A 155 -14.48 1.00 -7.32
N HIS A 156 -14.55 1.52 -8.55
CA HIS A 156 -15.42 1.05 -9.62
C HIS A 156 -14.67 0.84 -10.95
N THR A 157 -13.35 0.93 -10.95
CA THR A 157 -12.55 0.92 -12.20
C THR A 157 -12.59 -0.42 -12.90
N PHE A 158 -12.56 -1.53 -12.16
CA PHE A 158 -12.64 -2.89 -12.68
C PHE A 158 -13.77 -3.69 -12.00
N PHE A 159 -13.78 -3.71 -10.69
CA PHE A 159 -14.86 -4.26 -9.89
C PHE A 159 -15.76 -3.13 -9.38
N ASP A 160 -17.08 -3.32 -9.43
CA ASP A 160 -18.05 -2.40 -8.87
C ASP A 160 -18.26 -2.72 -7.38
N LEU A 161 -17.43 -2.12 -6.51
CA LEU A 161 -17.49 -2.35 -5.07
C LEU A 161 -18.71 -1.68 -4.47
N LYS A 162 -19.39 -2.36 -3.54
CA LYS A 162 -20.55 -1.85 -2.83
C LYS A 162 -20.24 -1.36 -1.42
N LYS A 163 -19.08 -1.76 -0.90
CA LYS A 163 -18.56 -1.36 0.40
C LYS A 163 -17.04 -1.46 0.40
N ILE A 164 -16.39 -0.75 1.32
CA ILE A 164 -14.95 -0.73 1.53
C ILE A 164 -14.59 -0.80 3.02
N ASP A 165 -15.56 -1.12 3.87
CA ASP A 165 -15.46 -1.20 5.32
C ASP A 165 -15.04 -2.59 5.79
N TYR A 166 -13.88 -3.06 5.33
CA TYR A 166 -13.35 -4.36 5.74
C TYR A 166 -12.57 -4.24 7.03
N ASP A 167 -12.64 -5.30 7.84
CA ASP A 167 -11.85 -5.39 9.06
C ASP A 167 -10.34 -5.32 8.74
N HIS A 168 -9.61 -4.65 9.61
CA HIS A 168 -8.15 -4.71 9.57
C HIS A 168 -7.70 -6.14 9.91
N PRO A 169 -6.79 -6.76 9.14
CA PRO A 169 -6.44 -8.17 9.33
C PRO A 169 -5.90 -8.47 10.72
N MET A 170 -5.13 -7.56 11.31
CA MET A 170 -4.51 -7.73 12.63
C MET A 170 -5.23 -7.03 13.78
N PHE A 171 -6.10 -6.04 13.50
CA PHE A 171 -6.80 -5.24 14.50
C PHE A 171 -8.31 -5.22 14.28
N PRO A 172 -9.03 -6.30 14.68
CA PRO A 172 -10.47 -6.39 14.48
C PRO A 172 -11.24 -5.19 15.07
N GLY A 173 -12.15 -4.64 14.29
CA GLY A 173 -12.94 -3.46 14.67
C GLY A 173 -12.26 -2.11 14.41
N MET A 174 -11.05 -2.10 13.87
CA MET A 174 -10.44 -0.87 13.34
C MET A 174 -11.15 -0.48 12.04
N VAL A 175 -11.61 0.77 11.97
CA VAL A 175 -12.35 1.26 10.79
C VAL A 175 -11.38 1.83 9.77
N PRO A 176 -11.37 1.31 8.53
CA PRO A 176 -10.55 1.86 7.46
C PRO A 176 -10.92 3.32 7.15
N ASP A 177 -9.91 4.13 6.84
CA ASP A 177 -10.07 5.52 6.45
C ASP A 177 -9.27 5.78 5.18
N TYR A 178 -9.99 5.84 4.06
CA TYR A 178 -9.39 6.04 2.74
C TYR A 178 -9.30 7.52 2.44
N ARG A 179 -8.08 7.99 2.16
CA ARG A 179 -7.84 9.39 1.83
C ARG A 179 -7.01 9.53 0.57
N ALA A 180 -7.26 10.59 -0.18
CA ALA A 180 -6.58 10.84 -1.43
C ALA A 180 -6.09 12.29 -1.54
N LEU A 181 -5.02 12.48 -2.32
CA LEU A 181 -4.60 13.78 -2.84
C LEU A 181 -4.95 13.87 -4.32
N PHE A 182 -5.51 15.01 -4.70
CA PHE A 182 -5.93 15.26 -6.08
C PHE A 182 -5.16 16.43 -6.68
N GLU A 183 -4.87 16.35 -7.97
CA GLU A 183 -4.26 17.43 -8.69
C GLU A 183 -5.11 18.70 -8.60
N GLY A 184 -4.48 19.81 -8.24
CA GLY A 184 -5.16 21.09 -8.06
C GLY A 184 -6.19 21.13 -6.92
N ASN A 185 -6.19 20.16 -6.01
CA ASN A 185 -7.22 19.99 -4.96
C ASN A 185 -8.65 19.77 -5.51
N ASP A 186 -8.79 19.28 -6.73
CA ASP A 186 -10.09 18.93 -7.32
C ASP A 186 -10.39 17.44 -7.13
N PRO A 187 -11.36 17.06 -6.28
CA PRO A 187 -11.70 15.64 -6.05
C PRO A 187 -12.23 14.91 -7.29
N ASN A 188 -12.61 15.64 -8.35
CA ASN A 188 -13.00 15.06 -9.64
C ASN A 188 -11.83 14.98 -10.62
N GLY A 189 -10.69 15.52 -10.25
CA GLY A 189 -9.46 15.48 -11.04
C GLY A 189 -8.66 14.20 -10.85
N ARG A 190 -7.44 14.21 -11.39
CA ARG A 190 -6.54 13.06 -11.27
C ARG A 190 -6.09 12.86 -9.83
N MET A 191 -6.29 11.64 -9.30
CA MET A 191 -5.72 11.23 -8.03
C MET A 191 -4.22 11.00 -8.19
N ILE A 192 -3.42 11.54 -7.29
CA ILE A 192 -1.96 11.43 -7.30
C ILE A 192 -1.40 10.65 -6.10
N ALA A 193 -2.18 10.53 -5.04
CA ALA A 193 -1.84 9.71 -3.89
C ALA A 193 -3.11 9.13 -3.27
N LEU A 194 -3.02 7.88 -2.82
CA LEU A 194 -4.08 7.19 -2.10
C LEU A 194 -3.50 6.57 -0.83
N ALA A 195 -4.19 6.75 0.28
CA ALA A 195 -3.80 6.23 1.59
C ALA A 195 -4.90 5.33 2.15
N ASN A 196 -4.56 4.06 2.39
CA ASN A 196 -5.39 3.09 3.11
C ASN A 196 -5.07 3.17 4.61
N HIS A 197 -5.44 4.27 5.25
CA HIS A 197 -5.18 4.44 6.68
C HIS A 197 -6.08 3.52 7.52
N ASN A 198 -5.55 2.98 8.60
CA ASN A 198 -6.18 1.96 9.43
C ASN A 198 -6.53 0.69 8.64
N ASN A 199 -5.71 0.32 7.68
CA ASN A 199 -5.90 -0.87 6.87
C ASN A 199 -4.54 -1.46 6.47
N ASP A 200 -4.60 -2.74 6.07
CA ASP A 200 -3.46 -3.50 5.59
C ASP A 200 -3.98 -4.51 4.56
N LEU A 201 -4.00 -4.07 3.31
CA LEU A 201 -4.46 -4.92 2.20
C LEU A 201 -3.42 -5.97 1.84
N ALA A 202 -2.14 -5.61 1.99
CA ALA A 202 -1.03 -6.48 1.60
C ALA A 202 -0.91 -7.72 2.49
N GLU A 203 -1.27 -7.63 3.76
CA GLU A 203 -1.33 -8.79 4.67
C GLU A 203 -2.33 -9.85 4.15
N TYR A 204 -3.50 -9.43 3.64
CA TYR A 204 -4.45 -10.35 3.00
C TYR A 204 -3.87 -10.98 1.73
N TRP A 205 -3.12 -10.24 0.92
CA TRP A 205 -2.50 -10.78 -0.29
C TRP A 205 -1.37 -11.74 0.06
N GLU A 206 -0.54 -11.41 1.07
CA GLU A 206 0.58 -12.24 1.49
C GLU A 206 0.13 -13.66 1.87
N TRP A 207 -0.94 -13.77 2.66
CA TRP A 207 -1.37 -15.03 3.25
C TRP A 207 -2.51 -15.72 2.50
N SER A 208 -2.89 -15.23 1.34
CA SER A 208 -4.03 -15.73 0.57
C SER A 208 -3.91 -17.21 0.16
N ASP A 209 -2.70 -17.68 -0.13
CA ASP A 209 -2.41 -19.08 -0.50
C ASP A 209 -2.36 -20.03 0.70
N ARG A 210 -2.40 -19.50 1.92
CA ARG A 210 -2.36 -20.28 3.17
C ARG A 210 -3.73 -20.41 3.84
N GLY A 211 -4.71 -19.63 3.40
CA GLY A 211 -6.02 -19.58 4.03
C GLY A 211 -5.96 -19.07 5.48
N TYR A 212 -5.00 -18.20 5.78
CA TYR A 212 -4.85 -17.62 7.12
C TYR A 212 -6.03 -16.72 7.48
N PHE A 213 -6.49 -15.95 6.51
CA PHE A 213 -7.69 -15.12 6.61
C PHE A 213 -8.88 -15.78 5.91
N GLY A 214 -10.09 -15.32 6.23
CA GLY A 214 -11.30 -15.76 5.54
C GLY A 214 -11.29 -15.45 4.05
N ILE A 215 -12.01 -16.26 3.27
CA ILE A 215 -12.08 -16.09 1.80
C ILE A 215 -12.69 -14.75 1.42
N ASP A 216 -13.75 -14.32 2.11
CA ASP A 216 -14.48 -13.09 1.74
C ASP A 216 -13.60 -11.84 1.92
N PRO A 217 -13.00 -11.55 3.09
CA PRO A 217 -12.13 -10.39 3.24
C PRO A 217 -10.90 -10.44 2.32
N THR A 218 -10.30 -11.63 2.10
CA THR A 218 -9.19 -11.78 1.15
C THR A 218 -9.60 -11.43 -0.28
N ASN A 219 -10.76 -11.89 -0.73
CA ASN A 219 -11.29 -11.54 -2.06
C ASN A 219 -11.55 -10.05 -2.19
N GLU A 220 -12.07 -9.41 -1.14
CA GLU A 220 -12.34 -7.97 -1.18
C GLU A 220 -11.04 -7.15 -1.21
N ALA A 221 -10.03 -7.55 -0.46
CA ALA A 221 -8.70 -6.93 -0.52
C ALA A 221 -8.10 -7.01 -1.94
N TYR A 222 -8.26 -8.16 -2.62
CA TYR A 222 -7.87 -8.28 -4.02
C TYR A 222 -8.69 -7.39 -4.96
N ARG A 223 -10.01 -7.31 -4.78
CA ARG A 223 -10.85 -6.43 -5.61
C ARG A 223 -10.43 -4.97 -5.49
N ILE A 224 -10.13 -4.52 -4.27
CA ILE A 224 -9.60 -3.17 -4.03
C ILE A 224 -8.26 -2.99 -4.74
N GLY A 225 -7.30 -3.89 -4.53
CA GLY A 225 -5.97 -3.82 -5.14
C GLY A 225 -6.01 -3.82 -6.67
N VAL A 226 -6.84 -4.69 -7.28
CA VAL A 226 -7.06 -4.70 -8.73
C VAL A 226 -7.63 -3.37 -9.22
N ASN A 227 -8.61 -2.81 -8.52
CA ASN A 227 -9.16 -1.50 -8.87
C ASN A 227 -8.10 -0.40 -8.85
N TYR A 228 -7.23 -0.38 -7.85
CA TYR A 228 -6.15 0.62 -7.75
C TYR A 228 -5.17 0.53 -8.93
N VAL A 229 -4.77 -0.69 -9.28
CA VAL A 229 -3.88 -0.91 -10.42
C VAL A 229 -4.57 -0.50 -11.72
N MET A 230 -5.82 -0.92 -11.95
CA MET A 230 -6.56 -0.54 -13.15
C MET A 230 -6.80 0.96 -13.23
N TYR A 231 -7.07 1.61 -12.10
CA TYR A 231 -7.18 3.07 -12.05
C TYR A 231 -5.89 3.74 -12.51
N SER A 232 -4.73 3.31 -11.99
CA SER A 232 -3.43 3.88 -12.37
C SER A 232 -3.05 3.67 -13.85
N LEU A 233 -3.63 2.65 -14.49
CA LEU A 233 -3.38 2.35 -15.91
C LEU A 233 -4.31 3.12 -16.85
N THR A 234 -5.39 3.74 -16.33
CA THR A 234 -6.44 4.33 -17.16
C THR A 234 -6.68 5.82 -16.89
N HIS A 235 -6.09 6.37 -15.86
CA HIS A 235 -6.22 7.76 -15.42
C HIS A 235 -4.85 8.42 -15.20
#